data_37c95f21b15bf55b234a28b5614992c6
#
_entry.id   37c95f21b15bf55b234a28b5614992c6
#
_cell.length_a   1.000
_cell.length_b   1.000
_cell.length_c   1.000
_cell.angle_alpha   90.00
_cell.angle_beta   90.00
_cell.angle_gamma   90.00
#
_symmetry.space_group_name_H-M   'P 1'
#
loop_
_entity.id
_entity.type
_entity.pdbx_description
1 polymer ?
#
loop_
_entity_poly.entity_id
_entity_poly.type
_entity_poly.pdbx_seq_one_letter_code
_entity_poly.pdbx_strand_id
1 'polypeptide(L)'
;MPIPKNVTFVTFDVYGTLIDWETGIYEAFSAEAQRDGIEIERGVLMPLFHEISRDIEGGSYELYAEVLRRTAIEIAKRIGWRLEPSRSGFLPDSVQRWKPFRETNAQLQRLAKKYKLGLLSNIADKLLGAL
;
A
#
# COMPACT_ATOMS: atom_id res chain seq x y z
N MET A 1 -25.64 0.65 7.66
CA MET A 1 -26.49 1.87 7.66
C MET A 1 -27.02 2.14 6.27
N PRO A 2 -28.28 2.45 6.14
CA PRO A 2 -28.81 2.83 4.83
C PRO A 2 -28.24 4.18 4.39
N ILE A 3 -27.95 4.31 3.10
CA ILE A 3 -27.49 5.56 2.52
C ILE A 3 -28.68 6.52 2.38
N PRO A 4 -28.55 7.78 2.84
CA PRO A 4 -29.60 8.77 2.63
C PRO A 4 -29.98 8.93 1.16
N LYS A 5 -31.24 9.14 0.88
CA LYS A 5 -31.74 9.22 -0.52
C LYS A 5 -31.19 10.42 -1.31
N ASN A 6 -30.75 11.46 -0.60
CA ASN A 6 -30.22 12.67 -1.25
C ASN A 6 -28.71 12.61 -1.52
N VAL A 7 -28.06 11.49 -1.25
CA VAL A 7 -26.64 11.31 -1.58
C VAL A 7 -26.49 11.13 -3.07
N THR A 8 -25.60 11.91 -3.69
CA THR A 8 -25.30 11.84 -5.14
C THR A 8 -23.83 11.51 -5.40
N PHE A 9 -22.96 11.63 -4.39
CA PHE A 9 -21.55 11.44 -4.51
C PHE A 9 -21.01 10.58 -3.35
N VAL A 10 -20.13 9.63 -3.67
CA VAL A 10 -19.51 8.76 -2.67
C VAL A 10 -18.01 8.76 -2.90
N THR A 11 -17.23 8.98 -1.83
CA THR A 11 -15.77 8.89 -1.87
C THR A 11 -15.30 7.65 -1.13
N PHE A 12 -14.15 7.13 -1.56
CA PHE A 12 -13.54 5.94 -0.96
C PHE A 12 -12.11 6.21 -0.56
N ASP A 13 -11.73 5.72 0.62
CA ASP A 13 -10.33 5.47 0.92
C ASP A 13 -9.86 4.35 -0.03
N VAL A 14 -8.65 4.44 -0.55
CA VAL A 14 -8.17 3.50 -1.57
C VAL A 14 -7.45 2.31 -0.94
N TYR A 15 -6.37 2.57 -0.23
CA TYR A 15 -5.53 1.49 0.30
C TYR A 15 -6.08 0.97 1.61
N GLY A 16 -6.33 -0.35 1.67
CA GLY A 16 -7.00 -1.01 2.78
C GLY A 16 -8.52 -1.07 2.63
N THR A 17 -9.09 -0.32 1.66
CA THR A 17 -10.53 -0.34 1.36
C THR A 17 -10.78 -0.92 -0.03
N LEU A 18 -10.10 -0.40 -1.04
CA LEU A 18 -10.25 -0.85 -2.44
C LEU A 18 -9.10 -1.75 -2.88
N ILE A 19 -7.90 -1.52 -2.35
CA ILE A 19 -6.67 -2.21 -2.74
C ILE A 19 -6.15 -3.01 -1.55
N ASP A 20 -5.82 -4.27 -1.80
CA ASP A 20 -5.19 -5.16 -0.82
C ASP A 20 -3.69 -4.87 -0.75
N TRP A 21 -3.36 -3.76 -0.08
CA TRP A 21 -1.99 -3.28 0.01
C TRP A 21 -1.10 -4.16 0.90
N GLU A 22 -1.67 -4.81 1.91
CA GLU A 22 -0.88 -5.67 2.80
C GLU A 22 -0.31 -6.87 2.05
N THR A 23 -1.13 -7.52 1.24
CA THR A 23 -0.67 -8.61 0.38
C THR A 23 0.35 -8.12 -0.63
N GLY A 24 0.11 -6.94 -1.22
CA GLY A 24 1.05 -6.33 -2.17
C GLY A 24 2.41 -6.07 -1.56
N ILE A 25 2.45 -5.53 -0.35
CA ILE A 25 3.69 -5.29 0.38
C ILE A 25 4.39 -6.60 0.72
N TYR A 26 3.67 -7.57 1.26
CA TYR A 26 4.26 -8.85 1.59
C TYR A 26 4.88 -9.54 0.38
N GLU A 27 4.18 -9.55 -0.75
CA GLU A 27 4.69 -10.16 -1.98
C GLU A 27 5.94 -9.44 -2.48
N ALA A 28 5.99 -8.11 -2.39
CA ALA A 28 7.14 -7.32 -2.80
C ALA A 28 8.37 -7.65 -1.95
N PHE A 29 8.22 -7.66 -0.63
CA PHE A 29 9.31 -8.02 0.27
C PHE A 29 9.76 -9.47 0.07
N SER A 30 8.83 -10.38 -0.04
CA SER A 30 9.12 -11.80 -0.23
C SER A 30 9.94 -12.05 -1.50
N ALA A 31 9.52 -11.44 -2.61
CA ALA A 31 10.22 -11.59 -3.88
C ALA A 31 11.63 -11.00 -3.84
N GLU A 32 11.79 -9.81 -3.28
CA GLU A 32 13.10 -9.17 -3.20
C GLU A 32 14.05 -9.89 -2.24
N ALA A 33 13.54 -10.34 -1.09
CA ALA A 33 14.33 -11.08 -0.11
C ALA A 33 14.77 -12.45 -0.64
N GLN A 34 13.94 -13.12 -1.43
CA GLN A 34 14.31 -14.40 -2.05
C GLN A 34 15.53 -14.28 -2.97
N ARG A 35 15.73 -13.14 -3.61
CA ARG A 35 16.91 -12.89 -4.42
C ARG A 35 18.19 -12.95 -3.60
N ASP A 36 18.09 -12.67 -2.32
CA ASP A 36 19.22 -12.70 -1.37
C ASP A 36 19.18 -13.96 -0.48
N GLY A 37 18.32 -14.94 -0.81
CA GLY A 37 18.21 -16.19 -0.08
C GLY A 37 17.55 -16.07 1.29
N ILE A 38 16.71 -15.05 1.49
CA ILE A 38 16.04 -14.78 2.76
C ILE A 38 14.55 -15.04 2.62
N GLU A 39 13.97 -15.73 3.62
CA GLU A 39 12.53 -15.90 3.74
C GLU A 39 11.99 -14.96 4.81
N ILE A 40 10.88 -14.29 4.51
CA ILE A 40 10.21 -13.39 5.45
C ILE A 40 8.80 -13.89 5.68
N GLU A 41 8.43 -14.11 6.94
CA GLU A 41 7.07 -14.49 7.30
C GLU A 41 6.16 -13.26 7.37
N ARG A 42 4.95 -13.39 6.86
CA ARG A 42 3.97 -12.31 6.86
C ARG A 42 3.66 -11.82 8.28
N GLY A 43 3.55 -12.74 9.23
CA GLY A 43 3.26 -12.40 10.62
C GLY A 43 4.37 -11.63 11.32
N VAL A 44 5.60 -11.68 10.81
CA VAL A 44 6.72 -10.90 11.30
C VAL A 44 6.81 -9.56 10.56
N LEU A 45 6.63 -9.59 9.24
CA LEU A 45 6.78 -8.41 8.40
C LEU A 45 5.71 -7.34 8.67
N MET A 46 4.44 -7.73 8.71
CA MET A 46 3.37 -6.74 8.73
C MET A 46 3.34 -5.90 10.01
N PRO A 47 3.52 -6.45 11.22
CA PRO A 47 3.63 -5.61 12.41
C PRO A 47 4.81 -4.64 12.34
N LEU A 48 5.97 -5.07 11.83
CA LEU A 48 7.13 -4.20 11.65
C LEU A 48 6.83 -3.09 10.65
N PHE A 49 6.19 -3.44 9.56
CA PHE A 49 5.83 -2.44 8.54
C PHE A 49 4.93 -1.36 9.13
N HIS A 50 3.89 -1.75 9.85
CA HIS A 50 2.97 -0.80 10.48
C HIS A 50 3.69 0.11 11.47
N GLU A 51 4.53 -0.44 12.33
CA GLU A 51 5.27 0.33 13.32
C GLU A 51 6.23 1.32 12.66
N ILE A 52 7.07 0.84 11.76
CA ILE A 52 8.13 1.63 11.15
C ILE A 52 7.56 2.70 10.23
N SER A 53 6.59 2.36 9.38
CA SER A 53 5.99 3.32 8.48
C SER A 53 5.26 4.42 9.24
N ARG A 54 4.60 4.09 10.33
CA ARG A 54 3.94 5.08 11.18
C ARG A 54 4.94 6.04 11.80
N ASP A 55 6.06 5.54 12.30
CA ASP A 55 7.11 6.39 12.88
C ASP A 55 7.69 7.36 11.84
N ILE A 56 7.92 6.88 10.62
CA ILE A 56 8.44 7.71 9.54
C ILE A 56 7.41 8.77 9.12
N GLU A 57 6.15 8.38 8.98
CA GLU A 57 5.07 9.30 8.63
C GLU A 57 4.81 10.36 9.70
N GLY A 58 5.08 10.05 10.96
CA GLY A 58 4.95 10.99 12.07
C GLY A 58 6.05 12.05 12.15
N GLY A 59 7.10 11.92 11.33
CA GLY A 59 8.16 12.90 11.24
C GLY A 59 7.83 14.05 10.28
N SER A 60 8.85 14.62 9.64
CA SER A 60 8.63 15.66 8.63
C SER A 60 7.93 15.07 7.41
N TYR A 61 7.15 15.91 6.70
CA TYR A 61 6.42 15.47 5.51
C TYR A 61 7.38 14.93 4.44
N GLU A 62 7.05 13.78 3.88
CA GLU A 62 7.79 13.17 2.79
C GLU A 62 6.81 12.59 1.78
N LEU A 63 7.25 12.45 0.53
CA LEU A 63 6.47 11.74 -0.49
C LEU A 63 6.31 10.28 -0.07
N TYR A 64 5.16 9.69 -0.37
CA TYR A 64 4.87 8.32 0.02
C TYR A 64 5.91 7.32 -0.51
N ALA A 65 6.42 7.54 -1.72
CA ALA A 65 7.49 6.71 -2.27
C ALA A 65 8.74 6.70 -1.39
N GLU A 66 9.10 7.85 -0.81
CA GLU A 66 10.24 7.94 0.11
C GLU A 66 9.94 7.26 1.45
N VAL A 67 8.71 7.39 1.95
CA VAL A 67 8.29 6.67 3.15
C VAL A 67 8.46 5.17 2.94
N LEU A 68 8.04 4.65 1.79
CA LEU A 68 8.18 3.23 1.47
C LEU A 68 9.66 2.80 1.39
N ARG A 69 10.50 3.59 0.74
CA ARG A 69 11.94 3.28 0.66
C ARG A 69 12.58 3.22 2.04
N ARG A 70 12.34 4.21 2.86
CA ARG A 70 12.89 4.27 4.21
C ARG A 70 12.37 3.13 5.08
N THR A 71 11.10 2.80 4.95
CA THR A 71 10.50 1.66 5.65
C THR A 71 11.19 0.37 5.26
N ALA A 72 11.42 0.15 3.96
CA ALA A 72 12.10 -1.06 3.48
C ALA A 72 13.52 -1.18 4.07
N ILE A 73 14.27 -0.08 4.09
CA ILE A 73 15.63 -0.07 4.64
C ILE A 73 15.62 -0.41 6.13
N GLU A 74 14.73 0.20 6.90
CA GLU A 74 14.64 -0.05 8.34
C GLU A 74 14.20 -1.47 8.67
N ILE A 75 13.24 -2.02 7.92
CA ILE A 75 12.81 -3.42 8.09
C ILE A 75 14.00 -4.36 7.83
N ALA A 76 14.71 -4.14 6.73
CA ALA A 76 15.89 -4.97 6.40
C ALA A 76 16.91 -4.96 7.52
N LYS A 77 17.20 -3.80 8.08
CA LYS A 77 18.13 -3.71 9.23
C LYS A 77 17.65 -4.51 10.42
N ARG A 78 16.36 -4.45 10.73
CA ARG A 78 15.80 -5.12 11.92
C ARG A 78 15.79 -6.64 11.81
N ILE A 79 15.65 -7.18 10.59
CA ILE A 79 15.63 -8.63 10.38
C ILE A 79 16.99 -9.19 9.98
N GLY A 80 18.02 -8.35 9.90
CA GLY A 80 19.37 -8.79 9.54
C GLY A 80 19.56 -9.02 8.05
N TRP A 81 18.73 -8.43 7.20
CA TRP A 81 18.84 -8.51 5.76
C TRP A 81 19.74 -7.39 5.23
N ARG A 82 20.78 -7.77 4.49
CA ARG A 82 21.72 -6.81 3.91
C ARG A 82 21.20 -6.25 2.60
N LEU A 83 20.12 -5.49 2.67
CA LEU A 83 19.54 -4.83 1.51
C LEU A 83 20.35 -3.57 1.17
N GLU A 84 20.85 -3.50 -0.07
CA GLU A 84 21.50 -2.29 -0.56
C GLU A 84 20.48 -1.14 -0.62
N PRO A 85 20.77 0.03 -0.05
CA PRO A 85 19.82 1.16 -0.12
C PRO A 85 19.39 1.53 -1.54
N SER A 86 20.25 1.35 -2.53
CA SER A 86 19.92 1.58 -3.94
C SER A 86 18.84 0.65 -4.47
N ARG A 87 18.60 -0.49 -3.82
CA ARG A 87 17.57 -1.46 -4.19
C ARG A 87 16.24 -1.21 -3.48
N SER A 88 16.18 -0.24 -2.57
CA SER A 88 14.97 0.03 -1.77
C SER A 88 13.79 0.51 -2.60
N GLY A 89 14.01 0.89 -3.85
CA GLY A 89 12.95 1.24 -4.80
C GLY A 89 12.00 0.10 -5.14
N PHE A 90 12.35 -1.15 -4.78
CA PHE A 90 11.48 -2.29 -5.05
C PHE A 90 10.09 -2.10 -4.43
N LEU A 91 10.00 -1.46 -3.27
CA LEU A 91 8.74 -1.30 -2.56
C LEU A 91 7.83 -0.25 -3.21
N PRO A 92 8.27 1.01 -3.42
CA PRO A 92 7.42 1.95 -4.15
C PRO A 92 7.09 1.49 -5.58
N ASP A 93 8.02 0.82 -6.26
CA ASP A 93 7.75 0.30 -7.59
C ASP A 93 6.67 -0.78 -7.59
N SER A 94 6.50 -1.49 -6.48
CA SER A 94 5.49 -2.54 -6.37
C SER A 94 4.06 -2.01 -6.32
N VAL A 95 3.86 -0.73 -5.98
CA VAL A 95 2.52 -0.14 -5.83
C VAL A 95 1.67 -0.35 -7.06
N GLN A 96 2.27 -0.28 -8.24
CA GLN A 96 1.57 -0.49 -9.50
C GLN A 96 1.04 -1.92 -9.66
N ARG A 97 1.59 -2.87 -8.92
CA ARG A 97 1.22 -4.29 -8.97
C ARG A 97 0.28 -4.69 -7.83
N TRP A 98 0.00 -3.79 -6.89
CA TRP A 98 -0.96 -4.07 -5.81
C TRP A 98 -2.34 -4.24 -6.41
N LYS A 99 -3.04 -5.28 -5.98
CA LYS A 99 -4.32 -5.65 -6.58
C LYS A 99 -5.48 -5.17 -5.72
N PRO A 100 -6.62 -4.85 -6.34
CA PRO A 100 -7.83 -4.57 -5.57
C PRO A 100 -8.25 -5.84 -4.81
N PHE A 101 -9.02 -5.64 -3.74
CA PHE A 101 -9.70 -6.76 -3.11
C PHE A 101 -10.60 -7.42 -4.15
N ARG A 102 -10.83 -8.73 -3.98
CA ARG A 102 -11.55 -9.55 -4.97
C ARG A 102 -12.87 -8.93 -5.44
N GLU A 103 -13.58 -8.25 -4.56
CA GLU A 103 -14.92 -7.73 -4.84
C GLU A 103 -14.95 -6.26 -5.24
N THR A 104 -13.79 -5.57 -5.23
CA THR A 104 -13.71 -4.12 -5.41
C THR A 104 -14.36 -3.66 -6.70
N ASN A 105 -13.97 -4.22 -7.84
CA ASN A 105 -14.48 -3.77 -9.14
C ASN A 105 -15.98 -3.98 -9.29
N ALA A 106 -16.50 -5.12 -8.86
CA ALA A 106 -17.92 -5.41 -8.93
C ALA A 106 -18.74 -4.43 -8.09
N GLN A 107 -18.29 -4.14 -6.87
CA GLN A 107 -18.99 -3.21 -5.99
C GLN A 107 -18.93 -1.77 -6.49
N LEU A 108 -17.79 -1.35 -7.04
CA LEU A 108 -17.67 -0.02 -7.63
C LEU A 108 -18.59 0.15 -8.84
N GLN A 109 -18.70 -0.87 -9.69
CA GLN A 109 -19.61 -0.83 -10.84
C GLN A 109 -21.07 -0.70 -10.40
N ARG A 110 -21.46 -1.39 -9.34
CA ARG A 110 -22.82 -1.28 -8.80
C ARG A 110 -23.11 0.12 -8.27
N LEU A 111 -22.17 0.71 -7.54
CA LEU A 111 -22.33 2.04 -6.98
C LEU A 111 -22.32 3.12 -8.07
N ALA A 112 -21.50 2.97 -9.10
CA ALA A 112 -21.41 3.93 -10.20
C ALA A 112 -22.72 4.10 -10.97
N LYS A 113 -23.62 3.13 -10.90
CA LYS A 113 -24.95 3.25 -11.53
C LYS A 113 -25.86 4.24 -10.82
N LYS A 114 -25.61 4.52 -9.54
CA LYS A 114 -26.45 5.40 -8.70
C LYS A 114 -25.76 6.67 -8.27
N TYR A 115 -24.42 6.64 -8.12
CA TYR A 115 -23.66 7.72 -7.48
C TYR A 115 -22.47 8.11 -8.34
N LYS A 116 -22.05 9.36 -8.20
CA LYS A 116 -20.73 9.76 -8.68
C LYS A 116 -19.72 9.27 -7.66
N LEU A 117 -18.63 8.66 -8.14
CA LEU A 117 -17.61 8.07 -7.28
C LEU A 117 -16.34 8.91 -7.32
N GLY A 118 -15.65 8.98 -6.20
CA GLY A 118 -14.37 9.64 -6.07
C GLY A 118 -13.43 8.84 -5.18
N LEU A 119 -12.13 9.10 -5.32
CA LEU A 119 -11.11 8.44 -4.53
C LEU A 119 -10.50 9.43 -3.55
N LEU A 120 -10.24 8.96 -2.33
CA LEU A 120 -9.61 9.74 -1.27
C LEU A 120 -8.39 8.96 -0.79
N SER A 121 -7.19 9.51 -1.03
CA SER A 121 -5.95 8.83 -0.67
C SER A 121 -4.85 9.83 -0.35
N ASN A 122 -3.90 9.42 0.49
CA ASN A 122 -2.73 10.20 0.83
C ASN A 122 -1.49 9.82 -0.01
N ILE A 123 -1.67 9.03 -1.07
CA ILE A 123 -0.58 8.60 -1.95
C ILE A 123 -0.37 9.65 -3.06
N ALA A 124 0.85 9.71 -3.61
CA ALA A 124 1.17 10.61 -4.71
C ALA A 124 0.37 10.27 -5.98
N ASP A 125 -0.04 11.29 -6.74
CA ASP A 125 -0.87 11.14 -7.93
C ASP A 125 -0.30 10.15 -8.94
N LYS A 126 1.00 10.18 -9.18
CA LYS A 126 1.65 9.26 -10.12
C LYS A 126 1.53 7.79 -9.72
N LEU A 127 1.44 7.51 -8.41
CA LEU A 127 1.25 6.16 -7.92
C LEU A 127 -0.24 5.79 -7.96
N LEU A 128 -1.11 6.73 -7.64
CA LEU A 128 -2.56 6.54 -7.68
C LEU A 128 -3.06 6.33 -9.11
N GLY A 129 -2.46 6.99 -10.08
CA GLY A 129 -2.82 6.85 -11.50
C GLY A 129 -2.62 5.44 -12.04
N ALA A 130 -1.89 4.58 -11.33
CA ALA A 130 -1.71 3.18 -11.71
C ALA A 130 -2.91 2.29 -11.40
N LEU A 131 -3.89 2.81 -10.68
CA LEU A 131 -5.13 2.07 -10.38
C LEU A 131 -6.03 1.91 -11.66
#